data_b9d6129a81e6dff7a374010951328fe2
#
_entry.id   b9d6129a81e6dff7a374010951328fe2
#
_cell.length_a   1.000
_cell.length_b   1.000
_cell.length_c   1.000
_cell.angle_alpha   90.00
_cell.angle_beta   90.00
_cell.angle_gamma   90.00
#
_symmetry.space_group_name_H-M   'P 1'
#
loop_
_entity.id
_entity.type
_entity.pdbx_description
1 polymer ?
#
loop_
_entity_poly.entity_id
_entity_poly.type
_entity_poly.pdbx_seq_one_letter_code
_entity_poly.pdbx_strand_id
1 'polypeptide(L)'
;TIGTINRVAANSDESVQTLSAALLKDFALTNKLLRIVNSSTYGQYGGNISTISRAVMILGFNAVRDLAVTLILFEHLQNKSQAAQLKEDVISSFFAGVMARRIAGRCGVPDSEEGFVCGVFHNLGKMLATYYFFDESAEIAKRQARGETEDKASRAVLGVSYEELGIGV
;
A
#
# COMPACT_ATOMS: atom_id res chain seq x y z
N THR A 1 -7.10 16.23 -2.28
CA THR A 1 -6.21 15.28 -2.99
C THR A 1 -6.76 13.86 -2.96
N ILE A 2 -7.19 13.33 -1.79
CA ILE A 2 -7.72 11.96 -1.64
C ILE A 2 -8.98 11.75 -2.49
N GLY A 3 -9.96 12.65 -2.42
CA GLY A 3 -11.20 12.53 -3.21
C GLY A 3 -10.97 12.55 -4.73
N THR A 4 -9.93 13.26 -5.18
CA THR A 4 -9.58 13.31 -6.61
C THR A 4 -8.92 12.02 -7.05
N ILE A 5 -8.04 11.44 -6.22
CA ILE A 5 -7.33 10.20 -6.53
C ILE A 5 -8.26 8.99 -6.42
N ASN A 6 -9.17 8.96 -5.45
CA ASN A 6 -10.22 7.93 -5.38
C ASN A 6 -11.14 7.96 -6.60
N ARG A 7 -11.45 9.15 -7.12
CA ARG A 7 -12.23 9.29 -8.36
C ARG A 7 -11.46 8.81 -9.58
N VAL A 8 -10.17 9.12 -9.66
CA VAL A 8 -9.27 8.65 -10.72
C VAL A 8 -9.04 7.14 -10.60
N ALA A 9 -8.98 6.60 -9.38
CA ALA A 9 -8.86 5.17 -9.14
C ALA A 9 -10.13 4.37 -9.52
N ALA A 10 -11.30 5.00 -9.43
CA ALA A 10 -12.59 4.36 -9.75
C ALA A 10 -12.92 4.34 -11.25
N ASN A 11 -12.25 5.15 -12.08
CA ASN A 11 -12.50 5.26 -13.51
C ASN A 11 -11.27 4.83 -14.32
N SER A 12 -11.31 3.65 -14.91
CA SER A 12 -10.26 3.10 -15.78
C SER A 12 -10.02 3.89 -17.07
N ASP A 13 -10.91 4.80 -17.42
CA ASP A 13 -10.85 5.64 -18.64
C ASP A 13 -10.25 7.04 -18.41
N GLU A 14 -9.83 7.38 -17.18
CA GLU A 14 -9.24 8.70 -16.95
C GLU A 14 -7.80 8.80 -17.49
N SER A 15 -7.49 9.92 -18.14
CA SER A 15 -6.24 10.12 -18.84
C SER A 15 -5.04 10.24 -17.89
N VAL A 16 -3.85 9.85 -18.36
CA VAL A 16 -2.54 10.09 -17.72
C VAL A 16 -2.40 11.53 -17.22
N GLN A 17 -2.97 12.49 -17.98
CA GLN A 17 -2.94 13.91 -17.63
C GLN A 17 -3.74 14.22 -16.36
N THR A 18 -4.90 13.59 -16.16
CA THR A 18 -5.73 13.79 -14.96
C THR A 18 -5.04 13.24 -13.73
N LEU A 19 -4.46 12.04 -13.81
CA LEU A 19 -3.67 11.45 -12.72
C LEU A 19 -2.44 12.31 -12.41
N SER A 20 -1.68 12.70 -13.43
CA SER A 20 -0.49 13.56 -13.26
C SER A 20 -0.85 14.90 -12.63
N ALA A 21 -1.92 15.55 -13.10
CA ALA A 21 -2.38 16.81 -12.54
C ALA A 21 -2.86 16.70 -11.09
N ALA A 22 -3.46 15.57 -10.72
CA ALA A 22 -3.87 15.30 -9.34
C ALA A 22 -2.67 15.08 -8.41
N LEU A 23 -1.68 14.31 -8.86
CA LEU A 23 -0.46 14.04 -8.11
C LEU A 23 0.43 15.27 -7.96
N LEU A 24 0.58 16.07 -9.02
CA LEU A 24 1.39 17.30 -9.02
C LEU A 24 0.87 18.39 -8.07
N LYS A 25 -0.39 18.31 -7.62
CA LYS A 25 -0.92 19.20 -6.57
C LYS A 25 -0.34 18.91 -5.18
N ASP A 26 0.25 17.74 -5.00
CA ASP A 26 0.89 17.34 -3.76
C ASP A 26 2.38 17.06 -4.03
N PHE A 27 3.21 18.04 -3.74
CA PHE A 27 4.65 17.97 -3.99
C PHE A 27 5.32 16.85 -3.19
N ALA A 28 4.89 16.62 -1.95
CA ALA A 28 5.47 15.57 -1.09
C ALA A 28 5.16 14.18 -1.64
N LEU A 29 3.90 13.96 -2.01
CA LEU A 29 3.45 12.70 -2.63
C LEU A 29 4.16 12.44 -3.96
N THR A 30 4.23 13.45 -4.83
CA THR A 30 4.94 13.37 -6.11
C THR A 30 6.40 12.97 -5.92
N ASN A 31 7.09 13.61 -4.99
CA ASN A 31 8.50 13.34 -4.73
C ASN A 31 8.72 11.94 -4.17
N LYS A 32 7.87 11.48 -3.24
CA LYS A 32 7.92 10.11 -2.71
C LYS A 32 7.67 9.08 -3.80
N LEU A 33 6.67 9.30 -4.65
CA LEU A 33 6.36 8.41 -5.77
C LEU A 33 7.54 8.30 -6.72
N LEU A 34 8.12 9.41 -7.16
CA LEU A 34 9.28 9.41 -8.05
C LEU A 34 10.51 8.75 -7.42
N ARG A 35 10.73 8.90 -6.11
CA ARG A 35 11.81 8.18 -5.41
C ARG A 35 11.60 6.67 -5.41
N ILE A 36 10.38 6.18 -5.23
CA ILE A 36 10.06 4.75 -5.30
C ILE A 36 10.27 4.23 -6.72
N VAL A 37 9.76 4.95 -7.71
CA VAL A 37 9.90 4.59 -9.12
C VAL A 37 11.37 4.54 -9.55
N ASN A 38 12.21 5.39 -9.00
CA ASN A 38 13.66 5.41 -9.25
C ASN A 38 14.46 4.45 -8.34
N SER A 39 13.82 3.74 -7.43
CA SER A 39 14.52 2.74 -6.63
C SER A 39 15.05 1.59 -7.50
N SER A 40 15.99 0.81 -6.96
CA SER A 40 16.65 -0.29 -7.68
C SER A 40 15.68 -1.32 -8.27
N THR A 41 14.46 -1.39 -7.75
CA THR A 41 13.42 -2.33 -8.22
C THR A 41 12.81 -1.90 -9.56
N TYR A 42 12.67 -0.59 -9.78
CA TYR A 42 12.06 -0.02 -10.98
C TYR A 42 13.08 0.72 -11.88
N GLY A 43 14.22 1.11 -11.33
CA GLY A 43 15.26 1.90 -12.04
C GLY A 43 15.97 1.19 -13.19
N GLN A 44 15.66 -0.10 -13.43
CA GLN A 44 16.25 -0.87 -14.54
C GLN A 44 15.68 -0.49 -15.91
N TYR A 45 14.64 0.34 -15.98
CA TYR A 45 13.86 0.60 -17.20
C TYR A 45 14.17 1.92 -17.92
N GLY A 46 15.37 2.50 -17.79
CA GLY A 46 15.74 3.57 -18.71
C GLY A 46 16.12 4.92 -18.10
N GLY A 47 16.89 4.94 -17.03
CA GLY A 47 17.45 6.16 -16.45
C GLY A 47 16.54 6.84 -15.45
N ASN A 48 16.96 8.01 -14.96
CA ASN A 48 16.24 8.72 -13.91
C ASN A 48 14.88 9.23 -14.40
N ILE A 49 13.81 8.76 -13.76
CA ILE A 49 12.43 9.16 -14.04
C ILE A 49 12.12 10.42 -13.22
N SER A 50 11.99 11.55 -13.91
CA SER A 50 11.81 12.87 -13.28
C SER A 50 10.38 13.40 -13.35
N THR A 51 9.46 12.72 -14.06
CA THR A 51 8.08 13.16 -14.23
C THR A 51 7.09 12.01 -14.05
N ILE A 52 5.89 12.32 -13.57
CA ILE A 52 4.79 11.35 -13.43
C ILE A 52 4.40 10.76 -14.79
N SER A 53 4.31 11.59 -15.83
CA SER A 53 3.99 11.12 -17.19
C SER A 53 5.00 10.09 -17.69
N ARG A 54 6.29 10.28 -17.40
CA ARG A 54 7.35 9.31 -17.76
C ARG A 54 7.24 8.05 -16.91
N ALA A 55 6.90 8.16 -15.63
CA ALA A 55 6.61 7.01 -14.78
C ALA A 55 5.46 6.17 -15.36
N VAL A 56 4.38 6.84 -15.79
CA VAL A 56 3.23 6.15 -16.40
C VAL A 56 3.60 5.49 -17.74
N MET A 57 4.43 6.12 -18.58
CA MET A 57 4.89 5.50 -19.83
C MET A 57 5.73 4.23 -19.60
N ILE A 58 6.52 4.20 -18.52
CA ILE A 58 7.45 3.09 -18.25
C ILE A 58 6.78 1.98 -17.44
N LEU A 59 6.01 2.33 -16.43
CA LEU A 59 5.41 1.38 -15.49
C LEU A 59 3.96 1.03 -15.82
N GLY A 60 3.32 1.82 -16.66
CA GLY A 60 1.88 1.76 -16.90
C GLY A 60 1.07 2.62 -15.94
N PHE A 61 -0.13 3.01 -16.38
CA PHE A 61 -1.05 3.87 -15.63
C PHE A 61 -1.45 3.24 -14.29
N ASN A 62 -1.85 1.96 -14.31
CA ASN A 62 -2.33 1.26 -13.13
C ASN A 62 -1.25 1.15 -12.05
N ALA A 63 -0.01 0.83 -12.43
CA ALA A 63 1.09 0.72 -11.47
C ALA A 63 1.38 2.06 -10.77
N VAL A 64 1.35 3.16 -11.48
CA VAL A 64 1.56 4.49 -10.91
C VAL A 64 0.38 4.91 -10.03
N ARG A 65 -0.84 4.62 -10.45
CA ARG A 65 -2.06 4.84 -9.66
C ARG A 65 -1.99 4.07 -8.34
N ASP A 66 -1.69 2.79 -8.39
CA ASP A 66 -1.67 1.91 -7.23
C ASP A 66 -0.57 2.32 -6.23
N LEU A 67 0.60 2.71 -6.74
CA LEU A 67 1.65 3.33 -5.94
C LEU A 67 1.17 4.62 -5.27
N ALA A 68 0.46 5.48 -5.99
CA ALA A 68 -0.05 6.73 -5.44
C ALA A 68 -1.09 6.48 -4.35
N VAL A 69 -2.04 5.56 -4.56
CA VAL A 69 -3.04 5.17 -3.56
C VAL A 69 -2.36 4.61 -2.31
N THR A 70 -1.39 3.72 -2.49
CA THR A 70 -0.61 3.14 -1.39
C THR A 70 0.12 4.22 -0.58
N LEU A 71 0.75 5.19 -1.25
CA LEU A 71 1.45 6.29 -0.58
C LEU A 71 0.50 7.21 0.19
N ILE A 72 -0.70 7.45 -0.32
CA ILE A 72 -1.71 8.27 0.36
C ILE A 72 -2.22 7.59 1.62
N LEU A 73 -2.53 6.30 1.52
CA LEU A 73 -2.84 5.48 2.68
C LEU A 73 -1.71 5.58 3.72
N PHE A 74 -0.49 5.42 3.28
CA PHE A 74 0.71 5.52 4.11
C PHE A 74 0.82 6.88 4.81
N GLU A 75 0.60 7.99 4.12
CA GLU A 75 0.66 9.32 4.72
C GLU A 75 -0.43 9.56 5.75
N HIS A 76 -1.63 9.05 5.49
CA HIS A 76 -2.74 9.13 6.45
C HIS A 76 -2.44 8.38 7.75
N LEU A 77 -1.76 7.25 7.65
CA LEU A 77 -1.40 6.41 8.78
C LEU A 77 -0.22 6.97 9.60
N GLN A 78 0.63 7.85 9.02
CA GLN A 78 1.82 8.39 9.69
C GLN A 78 1.55 9.50 10.73
N ASN A 79 0.35 10.04 10.80
CA ASN A 79 0.08 11.27 11.59
C ASN A 79 -0.19 11.05 13.08
N LYS A 80 0.09 9.85 13.65
CA LYS A 80 -0.10 9.57 15.08
C LYS A 80 1.15 8.98 15.74
N SER A 81 1.24 9.10 17.05
CA SER A 81 2.37 8.74 17.92
C SER A 81 2.84 7.27 17.87
N GLN A 82 2.22 6.44 17.07
CA GLN A 82 2.52 5.00 16.90
C GLN A 82 3.27 4.70 15.60
N ALA A 83 3.94 5.71 15.06
CA ALA A 83 4.51 5.70 13.72
C ALA A 83 5.55 4.60 13.44
N ALA A 84 6.22 4.05 14.45
CA ALA A 84 7.29 3.09 14.21
C ALA A 84 6.76 1.72 13.77
N GLN A 85 5.84 1.13 14.54
CA GLN A 85 5.25 -0.17 14.21
C GLN A 85 4.46 -0.12 12.92
N LEU A 86 3.63 0.90 12.77
CA LEU A 86 2.84 1.09 11.57
C LEU A 86 3.71 1.28 10.32
N LYS A 87 4.86 1.96 10.46
CA LYS A 87 5.83 2.13 9.38
C LYS A 87 6.43 0.80 8.94
N GLU A 88 6.76 -0.09 9.88
CA GLU A 88 7.26 -1.43 9.57
C GLU A 88 6.20 -2.27 8.85
N ASP A 89 4.96 -2.25 9.34
CA ASP A 89 3.84 -2.99 8.74
C ASP A 89 3.56 -2.52 7.29
N VAL A 90 3.61 -1.23 7.05
CA VAL A 90 3.41 -0.68 5.69
C VAL A 90 4.58 -0.99 4.76
N ILE A 91 5.82 -0.88 5.23
CA ILE A 91 7.00 -1.27 4.43
C ILE A 91 6.90 -2.76 4.07
N SER A 92 6.56 -3.61 5.04
CA SER A 92 6.36 -5.04 4.82
C SER A 92 5.27 -5.32 3.79
N SER A 93 4.12 -4.65 3.91
CA SER A 93 3.01 -4.77 2.97
C SER A 93 3.39 -4.33 1.56
N PHE A 94 4.16 -3.25 1.41
CA PHE A 94 4.67 -2.82 0.12
C PHE A 94 5.59 -3.86 -0.52
N PHE A 95 6.52 -4.42 0.27
CA PHE A 95 7.38 -5.51 -0.20
C PHE A 95 6.58 -6.75 -0.61
N ALA A 96 5.56 -7.12 0.17
CA ALA A 96 4.66 -8.22 -0.18
C ALA A 96 3.97 -7.96 -1.52
N GLY A 97 3.51 -6.74 -1.78
CA GLY A 97 2.94 -6.35 -3.08
C GLY A 97 3.92 -6.52 -4.24
N VAL A 98 5.16 -6.04 -4.08
CA VAL A 98 6.22 -6.19 -5.11
C VAL A 98 6.51 -7.66 -5.38
N MET A 99 6.60 -8.48 -4.33
CA MET A 99 6.86 -9.92 -4.47
C MET A 99 5.68 -10.63 -5.12
N ALA A 100 4.45 -10.36 -4.68
CA ALA A 100 3.23 -10.94 -5.24
C ALA A 100 3.10 -10.64 -6.74
N ARG A 101 3.37 -9.40 -7.16
CA ARG A 101 3.41 -9.04 -8.58
C ARG A 101 4.41 -9.85 -9.38
N ARG A 102 5.63 -10.02 -8.84
CA ARG A 102 6.68 -10.80 -9.53
C ARG A 102 6.32 -12.27 -9.64
N ILE A 103 5.73 -12.84 -8.58
CA ILE A 103 5.27 -14.24 -8.57
C ILE A 103 4.13 -14.41 -9.58
N ALA A 104 3.10 -13.54 -9.51
CA ALA A 104 1.96 -13.56 -10.43
C ALA A 104 2.42 -13.53 -11.90
N GLY A 105 3.33 -12.62 -12.25
CA GLY A 105 3.87 -12.53 -13.60
C GLY A 105 4.65 -13.78 -14.05
N ARG A 106 5.35 -14.46 -13.13
CA ARG A 106 6.06 -15.71 -13.44
C ARG A 106 5.13 -16.92 -13.53
N CYS A 107 4.04 -16.91 -12.77
CA CYS A 107 3.01 -17.95 -12.81
C CYS A 107 2.04 -17.80 -13.98
N GLY A 108 2.21 -16.76 -14.84
CA GLY A 108 1.34 -16.54 -15.98
C GLY A 108 -0.04 -16.00 -15.60
N VAL A 109 -0.17 -15.38 -14.43
CA VAL A 109 -1.41 -14.71 -14.05
C VAL A 109 -1.61 -13.51 -14.98
N PRO A 110 -2.79 -13.39 -15.64
CA PRO A 110 -3.01 -12.38 -16.67
C PRO A 110 -2.83 -10.94 -16.19
N ASP A 111 -3.21 -10.66 -14.95
CA ASP A 111 -3.03 -9.36 -14.31
C ASP A 111 -2.09 -9.45 -13.10
N SER A 112 -0.80 -9.22 -13.34
CA SER A 112 0.20 -9.20 -12.27
C SER A 112 0.08 -7.96 -11.36
N GLU A 113 -0.68 -6.92 -11.77
CA GLU A 113 -0.93 -5.73 -10.98
C GLU A 113 -1.95 -6.01 -9.88
N GLU A 114 -2.95 -6.86 -10.15
CA GLU A 114 -3.87 -7.36 -9.14
C GLU A 114 -3.10 -8.06 -8.00
N GLY A 115 -2.07 -8.85 -8.35
CA GLY A 115 -1.17 -9.44 -7.38
C GLY A 115 -0.46 -8.40 -6.51
N PHE A 116 -0.05 -7.26 -7.08
CA PHE A 116 0.52 -6.15 -6.30
C PHE A 116 -0.49 -5.57 -5.30
N VAL A 117 -1.69 -5.26 -5.75
CA VAL A 117 -2.76 -4.70 -4.92
C VAL A 117 -3.09 -5.66 -3.78
N CYS A 118 -3.33 -6.94 -4.07
CA CYS A 118 -3.56 -7.96 -3.06
C CYS A 118 -2.41 -8.03 -2.05
N GLY A 119 -1.16 -8.00 -2.53
CA GLY A 119 0.01 -8.04 -1.66
C GLY A 119 0.16 -6.81 -0.76
N VAL A 120 -0.18 -5.62 -1.24
CA VAL A 120 -0.15 -4.39 -0.42
C VAL A 120 -1.24 -4.42 0.66
N PHE A 121 -2.43 -4.87 0.31
CA PHE A 121 -3.58 -4.85 1.22
C PHE A 121 -3.75 -6.13 2.05
N HIS A 122 -2.92 -7.16 1.86
CA HIS A 122 -3.04 -8.41 2.59
C HIS A 122 -3.05 -8.24 4.12
N ASN A 123 -2.43 -7.17 4.62
CA ASN A 123 -2.28 -6.88 6.04
C ASN A 123 -3.07 -5.65 6.51
N LEU A 124 -4.07 -5.23 5.70
CA LEU A 124 -4.86 -4.03 5.96
C LEU A 124 -5.53 -4.05 7.34
N GLY A 125 -6.14 -5.16 7.71
CA GLY A 125 -6.81 -5.27 9.01
C GLY A 125 -5.88 -5.08 10.19
N LYS A 126 -4.66 -5.62 10.12
CA LYS A 126 -3.63 -5.40 11.15
C LYS A 126 -3.19 -3.94 11.21
N MET A 127 -2.99 -3.30 10.06
CA MET A 127 -2.63 -1.88 10.01
C MET A 127 -3.75 -1.01 10.60
N LEU A 128 -5.01 -1.31 10.31
CA LEU A 128 -6.18 -0.63 10.87
C LEU A 128 -6.26 -0.84 12.39
N ALA A 129 -6.05 -2.06 12.85
CA ALA A 129 -6.02 -2.35 14.28
C ALA A 129 -4.90 -1.58 15.00
N THR A 130 -3.68 -1.60 14.45
CA THR A 130 -2.54 -0.84 15.01
C THR A 130 -2.82 0.67 15.05
N TYR A 131 -3.57 1.19 14.07
CA TYR A 131 -3.86 2.60 13.98
C TYR A 131 -5.01 3.07 14.88
N TYR A 132 -6.11 2.32 14.91
CA TYR A 132 -7.34 2.72 15.60
C TYR A 132 -7.48 2.09 16.98
N PHE A 133 -6.93 0.88 17.20
CA PHE A 133 -7.07 0.05 18.38
C PHE A 133 -5.68 -0.27 18.97
N PHE A 134 -4.96 0.77 19.35
CA PHE A 134 -3.55 0.65 19.73
C PHE A 134 -3.34 -0.21 20.98
N ASP A 135 -4.17 -0.01 22.02
CA ASP A 135 -4.05 -0.75 23.28
C ASP A 135 -4.38 -2.23 23.07
N GLU A 136 -5.39 -2.50 22.24
CA GLU A 136 -5.77 -3.84 21.82
C GLU A 136 -4.65 -4.50 21.00
N SER A 137 -4.06 -3.78 20.07
CA SER A 137 -2.93 -4.27 19.26
C SER A 137 -1.71 -4.60 20.13
N ALA A 138 -1.44 -3.79 21.14
CA ALA A 138 -0.38 -4.06 22.11
C ALA A 138 -0.67 -5.32 22.96
N GLU A 139 -1.93 -5.54 23.36
CA GLU A 139 -2.32 -6.75 24.06
C GLU A 139 -2.24 -8.00 23.17
N ILE A 140 -2.63 -7.89 21.89
CA ILE A 140 -2.46 -8.97 20.90
C ILE A 140 -0.98 -9.33 20.76
N ALA A 141 -0.10 -8.36 20.63
CA ALA A 141 1.35 -8.59 20.53
C ALA A 141 1.90 -9.31 21.78
N LYS A 142 1.44 -8.96 22.98
CA LYS A 142 1.83 -9.66 24.22
C LYS A 142 1.36 -11.11 24.23
N ARG A 143 0.15 -11.40 23.73
CA ARG A 143 -0.37 -12.77 23.62
C ARG A 143 0.42 -13.59 22.60
N GLN A 144 0.77 -13.00 21.47
CA GLN A 144 1.64 -13.64 20.47
C GLN A 144 3.04 -13.96 21.06
N ALA A 145 3.61 -13.05 21.84
CA ALA A 145 4.88 -13.30 22.54
C ALA A 145 4.81 -14.44 23.57
N ARG A 146 3.61 -14.79 24.03
CA ARG A 146 3.35 -15.98 24.90
C ARG A 146 3.05 -17.25 24.11
N GLY A 147 3.11 -17.19 22.76
CA GLY A 147 2.91 -18.35 21.89
C GLY A 147 1.50 -18.54 21.35
N GLU A 148 0.60 -17.57 21.54
CA GLU A 148 -0.71 -17.60 20.86
C GLU A 148 -0.53 -17.27 19.37
N THR A 149 -1.34 -17.90 18.51
CA THR A 149 -1.40 -17.51 17.08
C THR A 149 -2.03 -16.13 16.91
N GLU A 150 -1.68 -15.43 15.85
CA GLU A 150 -2.23 -14.10 15.56
C GLU A 150 -3.76 -14.13 15.47
N ASP A 151 -4.33 -15.12 14.76
CA ASP A 151 -5.77 -15.28 14.63
C ASP A 151 -6.47 -15.45 16.01
N LYS A 152 -5.93 -16.33 16.86
CA LYS A 152 -6.50 -16.57 18.19
C LYS A 152 -6.40 -15.33 19.07
N ALA A 153 -5.26 -14.65 19.06
CA ALA A 153 -5.02 -13.46 19.87
C ALA A 153 -5.90 -12.29 19.43
N SER A 154 -6.03 -12.05 18.11
CA SER A 154 -6.87 -10.97 17.56
C SER A 154 -8.35 -11.23 17.83
N ARG A 155 -8.87 -12.44 17.63
CA ARG A 155 -10.25 -12.79 17.98
C ARG A 155 -10.55 -12.64 19.46
N ALA A 156 -9.60 -13.00 20.32
CA ALA A 156 -9.80 -12.89 21.78
C ALA A 156 -9.87 -11.43 22.26
N VAL A 157 -9.20 -10.51 21.57
CA VAL A 157 -9.09 -9.11 21.98
C VAL A 157 -10.05 -8.21 21.21
N LEU A 158 -10.15 -8.37 19.89
CA LEU A 158 -10.98 -7.54 19.00
C LEU A 158 -12.37 -8.17 18.72
N GLY A 159 -12.56 -9.45 19.01
CA GLY A 159 -13.75 -10.19 18.63
C GLY A 159 -13.74 -10.69 17.17
N VAL A 160 -12.79 -10.25 16.37
CA VAL A 160 -12.60 -10.62 14.96
C VAL A 160 -11.12 -10.85 14.67
N SER A 161 -10.82 -11.59 13.59
CA SER A 161 -9.44 -11.70 13.11
C SER A 161 -9.02 -10.43 12.36
N TYR A 162 -7.71 -10.25 12.16
CA TYR A 162 -7.21 -9.18 11.31
C TYR A 162 -7.67 -9.34 9.85
N GLU A 163 -7.80 -10.58 9.37
CA GLU A 163 -8.32 -10.87 8.03
C GLU A 163 -9.79 -10.42 7.90
N GLU A 164 -10.65 -10.80 8.85
CA GLU A 164 -12.06 -10.38 8.87
C GLU A 164 -12.19 -8.86 8.97
N LEU A 165 -11.36 -8.22 9.78
CA LEU A 165 -11.34 -6.75 9.88
C LEU A 165 -10.94 -6.10 8.56
N GLY A 166 -9.96 -6.66 7.84
CA GLY A 166 -9.52 -6.14 6.55
C GLY A 166 -10.52 -6.36 5.42
N ILE A 167 -11.28 -7.45 5.46
CA ILE A 167 -12.34 -7.75 4.48
C ILE A 167 -13.59 -6.90 4.71
N GLY A 168 -13.87 -6.53 5.98
CA GLY A 168 -15.07 -5.78 6.38
C GLY A 168 -15.01 -4.28 6.06
N VAL A 169 -13.90 -3.77 5.54
CA VAL A 169 -13.68 -2.35 5.22
C VAL A 169 -13.64 -2.13 3.71
#